data_f5b24b0d2fb7f70eafc07a47131efd44
#
_entry.id   f5b24b0d2fb7f70eafc07a47131efd44
#
_cell.length_a   1.000
_cell.length_b   1.000
_cell.length_c   1.000
_cell.angle_alpha   90.00
_cell.angle_beta   90.00
_cell.angle_gamma   90.00
#
_symmetry.space_group_name_H-M   'P 1'
#
loop_
_entity.id
_entity.type
_entity.pdbx_description
1 polymer ?
#
loop_
_entity_poly.entity_id
_entity_poly.type
_entity_poly.pdbx_seq_one_letter_code
_entity_poly.pdbx_strand_id
1 'polypeptide(L)'
;PLAVDAARTVLARAREEIRAGAQPGDLAARLDEELRAVRRPQLRRVLNATGVVVHTNLGRAPLPAAALARVSEVARSYSNLEYELGTGSRGSRQDHVAAIVRRLTGAEAALVVNNNAGAMLLALAALAEGREVVVSRGELIEIGDGFRIPDVLQRSGARLVEVGTTNRTRASDYDAAVTDETALLLRVHQSNFRVVGFTEQPSLKELAAVARRRGLPLLDDLGSGALVDLADEPTARASLTEGADLVCFSGDKLLGGPQAGIVAGASELIEKLRRHPLH
;
A
#
# COMPACT_ATOMS: atom_id res chain seq x y z
N PRO A 1 21.14 21.70 24.90
CA PRO A 1 20.15 22.45 24.10
C PRO A 1 18.74 22.30 24.69
N LEU A 2 18.20 21.09 24.79
CA LEU A 2 16.81 20.81 25.18
C LEU A 2 16.41 21.42 26.55
N ALA A 3 17.28 21.28 27.58
CA ALA A 3 17.01 21.82 28.90
C ALA A 3 17.02 23.36 28.91
N VAL A 4 17.86 23.98 28.09
CA VAL A 4 17.93 25.44 27.93
C VAL A 4 16.67 25.96 27.26
N ASP A 5 16.19 25.27 26.25
CA ASP A 5 14.96 25.67 25.53
C ASP A 5 13.71 25.51 26.40
N ALA A 6 13.61 24.41 27.16
CA ALA A 6 12.56 24.21 28.13
C ALA A 6 12.58 25.32 29.24
N ALA A 7 13.77 25.66 29.75
CA ALA A 7 13.91 26.76 30.74
C ALA A 7 13.49 28.11 30.16
N ARG A 8 13.88 28.41 28.91
CA ARG A 8 13.45 29.64 28.22
C ARG A 8 11.93 29.71 28.06
N THR A 9 11.30 28.59 27.69
CA THR A 9 9.83 28.51 27.56
C THR A 9 9.12 28.77 28.90
N VAL A 10 9.57 28.12 29.97
CA VAL A 10 9.00 28.31 31.29
C VAL A 10 9.17 29.75 31.77
N LEU A 11 10.39 30.33 31.60
CA LEU A 11 10.66 31.72 31.98
C LEU A 11 9.86 32.74 31.17
N ALA A 12 9.65 32.47 29.87
CA ALA A 12 8.82 33.33 29.03
C ALA A 12 7.37 33.37 29.53
N ARG A 13 6.77 32.19 29.75
CA ARG A 13 5.42 32.08 30.33
C ARG A 13 5.31 32.76 31.69
N ALA A 14 6.27 32.55 32.59
CA ALA A 14 6.29 33.16 33.91
C ALA A 14 6.35 34.70 33.82
N ARG A 15 7.11 35.27 32.91
CA ARG A 15 7.18 36.72 32.65
C ARG A 15 5.85 37.31 32.17
N GLU A 16 5.14 36.58 31.31
CA GLU A 16 3.80 36.98 30.87
C GLU A 16 2.78 36.96 31.99
N GLU A 17 2.79 35.94 32.83
CA GLU A 17 1.95 35.81 34.02
C GLU A 17 2.18 36.97 35.03
N ILE A 18 3.46 37.29 35.28
CA ILE A 18 3.83 38.43 36.15
C ILE A 18 3.32 39.76 35.57
N ARG A 19 3.46 39.95 34.24
CA ARG A 19 2.95 41.17 33.58
C ARG A 19 1.43 41.27 33.67
N ALA A 20 0.74 40.13 33.70
CA ALA A 20 -0.70 40.04 33.87
C ALA A 20 -1.15 40.13 35.36
N GLY A 21 -0.21 40.34 36.32
CA GLY A 21 -0.50 40.43 37.73
C GLY A 21 -0.62 39.09 38.46
N ALA A 22 -0.27 37.98 37.83
CA ALA A 22 -0.31 36.65 38.42
C ALA A 22 1.06 36.25 39.02
N GLN A 23 1.05 35.36 40.00
CA GLN A 23 2.28 34.73 40.52
C GLN A 23 2.56 33.43 39.77
N PRO A 24 3.76 33.27 39.21
CA PRO A 24 4.06 32.11 38.33
C PRO A 24 4.24 30.78 39.05
N GLY A 25 4.20 30.74 40.39
CA GLY A 25 4.38 29.51 41.16
C GLY A 25 5.81 28.96 41.13
N ASP A 26 5.95 27.65 41.39
CA ASP A 26 7.25 26.98 41.43
C ASP A 26 7.79 26.76 40.00
N LEU A 27 8.81 27.53 39.63
CA LEU A 27 9.47 27.46 38.32
C LEU A 27 10.29 26.16 38.12
N ALA A 28 10.80 25.56 39.21
CA ALA A 28 11.55 24.33 39.10
C ALA A 28 10.61 23.16 38.79
N ALA A 29 9.48 23.07 39.45
CA ALA A 29 8.44 22.08 39.13
C ALA A 29 7.90 22.23 37.70
N ARG A 30 7.68 23.47 37.24
CA ARG A 30 7.26 23.75 35.84
C ARG A 30 8.33 23.37 34.81
N LEU A 31 9.61 23.56 35.13
CA LEU A 31 10.72 23.14 34.28
C LEU A 31 10.77 21.62 34.17
N ASP A 32 10.61 20.91 35.26
CA ASP A 32 10.57 19.44 35.27
C ASP A 32 9.40 18.90 34.48
N GLU A 33 8.24 19.55 34.56
CA GLU A 33 7.06 19.17 33.75
C GLU A 33 7.29 19.43 32.28
N GLU A 34 7.82 20.58 31.89
CA GLU A 34 8.17 20.92 30.50
C GLU A 34 9.21 19.93 29.92
N LEU A 35 10.23 19.58 30.70
CA LEU A 35 11.23 18.58 30.30
C LEU A 35 10.63 17.19 30.13
N ARG A 36 9.70 16.79 31.01
CA ARG A 36 8.97 15.52 30.84
C ARG A 36 8.10 15.54 29.60
N ALA A 37 7.41 16.66 29.35
CA ALA A 37 6.56 16.82 28.17
C ALA A 37 7.36 16.73 26.87
N VAL A 38 8.49 17.43 26.79
CA VAL A 38 9.37 17.41 25.61
C VAL A 38 10.06 16.06 25.40
N ARG A 39 10.39 15.34 26.48
CA ARG A 39 11.02 14.00 26.42
C ARG A 39 10.02 12.88 26.17
N ARG A 40 8.74 13.13 26.35
CA ARG A 40 7.69 12.13 26.19
C ARG A 40 7.55 11.76 24.71
N PRO A 41 7.69 10.47 24.33
CA PRO A 41 7.47 10.05 22.95
C PRO A 41 6.07 10.44 22.48
N GLN A 42 5.97 11.12 21.36
CA GLN A 42 4.67 11.51 20.78
C GLN A 42 3.91 10.29 20.27
N LEU A 43 4.62 9.41 19.57
CA LEU A 43 4.07 8.13 19.12
C LEU A 43 4.03 7.15 20.30
N ARG A 44 2.84 6.69 20.64
CA ARG A 44 2.60 5.86 21.83
C ARG A 44 1.66 4.72 21.52
N ARG A 45 1.82 3.63 22.26
CA ARG A 45 0.84 2.53 22.24
C ARG A 45 -0.54 3.05 22.69
N VAL A 46 -1.56 2.67 21.92
CA VAL A 46 -2.97 2.91 22.23
C VAL A 46 -3.75 1.60 22.17
N LEU A 47 -4.93 1.59 22.77
CA LEU A 47 -5.88 0.49 22.65
C LEU A 47 -6.82 0.79 21.48
N ASN A 48 -6.96 -0.17 20.58
CA ASN A 48 -7.95 -0.08 19.50
C ASN A 48 -9.28 -0.67 20.00
N ALA A 49 -10.24 0.20 20.28
CA ALA A 49 -11.60 -0.14 20.67
C ALA A 49 -12.64 0.35 19.64
N THR A 50 -12.22 0.55 18.39
CA THR A 50 -13.08 1.12 17.33
C THR A 50 -13.97 0.08 16.64
N GLY A 51 -13.68 -1.21 16.80
CA GLY A 51 -14.32 -2.29 16.01
C GLY A 51 -13.71 -2.49 14.62
N VAL A 52 -12.75 -1.67 14.20
CA VAL A 52 -12.03 -1.80 12.91
C VAL A 52 -10.66 -2.41 13.16
N VAL A 53 -10.44 -3.67 12.77
CA VAL A 53 -9.21 -4.41 13.05
C VAL A 53 -7.99 -3.77 12.39
N VAL A 54 -8.09 -3.43 11.09
CA VAL A 54 -7.04 -2.74 10.32
C VAL A 54 -7.37 -1.25 10.22
N HIS A 55 -7.16 -0.52 11.34
CA HIS A 55 -7.52 0.90 11.40
C HIS A 55 -6.37 1.78 10.91
N THR A 56 -6.59 2.57 9.87
CA THR A 56 -5.58 3.42 9.21
C THR A 56 -4.87 4.35 10.20
N ASN A 57 -5.62 5.08 11.04
CA ASN A 57 -5.06 6.07 11.96
C ASN A 57 -4.42 5.46 13.22
N LEU A 58 -4.57 4.16 13.43
CA LEU A 58 -4.00 3.43 14.57
C LEU A 58 -2.82 2.51 14.17
N GLY A 59 -2.23 2.75 12.99
CA GLY A 59 -1.02 2.07 12.53
C GLY A 59 -1.28 0.77 11.79
N ARG A 60 -2.54 0.45 11.45
CA ARG A 60 -2.96 -0.76 10.71
C ARG A 60 -2.58 -2.06 11.45
N ALA A 61 -1.99 -3.05 10.75
CA ALA A 61 -1.65 -4.34 11.34
C ALA A 61 -0.41 -4.24 12.26
N PRO A 62 -0.48 -4.66 13.54
CA PRO A 62 0.70 -4.82 14.37
C PRO A 62 1.61 -5.92 13.84
N LEU A 63 2.93 -5.71 13.91
CA LEU A 63 3.89 -6.75 13.53
C LEU A 63 3.90 -7.90 14.55
N PRO A 64 3.99 -9.16 14.11
CA PRO A 64 4.14 -10.29 15.01
C PRO A 64 5.50 -10.25 15.76
N ALA A 65 5.54 -10.83 16.97
CA ALA A 65 6.73 -10.80 17.83
C ALA A 65 7.99 -11.32 17.13
N ALA A 66 7.87 -12.38 16.34
CA ALA A 66 8.99 -12.94 15.58
C ALA A 66 9.54 -11.96 14.54
N ALA A 67 8.68 -11.19 13.86
CA ALA A 67 9.11 -10.16 12.92
C ALA A 67 9.82 -9.02 13.63
N LEU A 68 9.30 -8.55 14.78
CA LEU A 68 9.94 -7.51 15.60
C LEU A 68 11.32 -7.95 16.10
N ALA A 69 11.45 -9.19 16.54
CA ALA A 69 12.75 -9.75 16.98
C ALA A 69 13.76 -9.75 15.81
N ARG A 70 13.32 -10.18 14.62
CA ARG A 70 14.19 -10.21 13.44
C ARG A 70 14.59 -8.81 12.95
N VAL A 71 13.66 -7.86 12.94
CA VAL A 71 13.94 -6.45 12.63
C VAL A 71 14.98 -5.89 13.59
N SER A 72 14.82 -6.12 14.91
CA SER A 72 15.78 -5.66 15.93
C SER A 72 17.16 -6.29 15.74
N GLU A 73 17.23 -7.57 15.40
CA GLU A 73 18.51 -8.27 15.15
C GLU A 73 19.25 -7.65 13.95
N VAL A 74 18.57 -7.52 12.81
CA VAL A 74 19.18 -7.00 11.57
C VAL A 74 19.53 -5.52 11.70
N ALA A 75 18.68 -4.70 12.35
CA ALA A 75 18.87 -3.26 12.46
C ALA A 75 20.01 -2.86 13.43
N ARG A 76 20.51 -3.77 14.25
CA ARG A 76 21.61 -3.49 15.20
C ARG A 76 23.00 -3.48 14.57
N SER A 77 23.15 -3.97 13.35
CA SER A 77 24.45 -4.11 12.69
C SER A 77 24.34 -3.93 11.17
N TYR A 78 25.47 -4.02 10.51
CA TYR A 78 25.50 -4.13 9.05
C TYR A 78 24.83 -5.44 8.61
N SER A 79 24.22 -5.42 7.42
CA SER A 79 23.56 -6.58 6.83
C SER A 79 23.91 -6.72 5.35
N ASN A 80 23.66 -7.88 4.79
CA ASN A 80 23.87 -8.17 3.37
C ASN A 80 22.71 -7.70 2.49
N LEU A 81 22.10 -6.54 2.78
CA LEU A 81 20.89 -6.06 2.10
C LEU A 81 21.01 -6.05 0.57
N GLU A 82 22.14 -5.64 0.04
CA GLU A 82 22.46 -5.66 -1.40
C GLU A 82 23.82 -6.33 -1.65
N TYR A 83 24.14 -7.36 -0.89
CA TYR A 83 25.42 -8.06 -1.01
C TYR A 83 25.21 -9.58 -1.02
N GLU A 84 25.72 -10.24 -2.07
CA GLU A 84 25.69 -11.69 -2.22
C GLU A 84 26.90 -12.30 -1.50
N LEU A 85 26.66 -13.00 -0.40
CA LEU A 85 27.71 -13.55 0.45
C LEU A 85 28.52 -14.68 -0.23
N GLY A 86 27.87 -15.44 -1.12
CA GLY A 86 28.51 -16.56 -1.81
C GLY A 86 29.51 -16.15 -2.88
N THR A 87 29.26 -15.04 -3.55
CA THR A 87 30.08 -14.53 -4.65
C THR A 87 30.92 -13.32 -4.30
N GLY A 88 30.63 -12.66 -3.18
CA GLY A 88 31.30 -11.41 -2.80
C GLY A 88 30.96 -10.21 -3.69
N SER A 89 29.82 -10.25 -4.37
CA SER A 89 29.39 -9.23 -5.33
C SER A 89 28.10 -8.50 -4.89
N ARG A 90 27.72 -7.45 -5.63
CA ARG A 90 26.47 -6.74 -5.39
C ARG A 90 25.28 -7.66 -5.71
N GLY A 91 24.39 -7.81 -4.75
CA GLY A 91 23.10 -8.50 -4.89
C GLY A 91 21.92 -7.52 -5.02
N SER A 92 20.70 -8.06 -5.01
CA SER A 92 19.47 -7.29 -5.03
C SER A 92 18.72 -7.44 -3.71
N ARG A 93 18.24 -6.34 -3.14
CA ARG A 93 17.35 -6.36 -1.96
C ARG A 93 16.06 -7.15 -2.20
N GLN A 94 15.61 -7.24 -3.45
CA GLN A 94 14.42 -7.98 -3.84
C GLN A 94 14.57 -9.50 -3.62
N ASP A 95 15.81 -10.03 -3.70
CA ASP A 95 16.07 -11.47 -3.59
C ASP A 95 15.72 -12.01 -2.19
N HIS A 96 15.81 -11.16 -1.14
CA HIS A 96 15.44 -11.54 0.22
C HIS A 96 13.95 -11.84 0.41
N VAL A 97 13.08 -11.28 -0.43
CA VAL A 97 11.61 -11.38 -0.28
C VAL A 97 10.93 -12.07 -1.46
N ALA A 98 11.47 -11.97 -2.67
CA ALA A 98 10.83 -12.47 -3.87
C ALA A 98 10.49 -13.97 -3.80
N ALA A 99 11.38 -14.80 -3.28
CA ALA A 99 11.17 -16.25 -3.18
C ALA A 99 10.01 -16.59 -2.22
N ILE A 100 9.88 -15.88 -1.11
CA ILE A 100 8.79 -16.13 -0.14
C ILE A 100 7.45 -15.64 -0.68
N VAL A 101 7.41 -14.47 -1.34
CA VAL A 101 6.20 -13.95 -1.98
C VAL A 101 5.71 -14.93 -3.06
N ARG A 102 6.59 -15.40 -3.95
CA ARG A 102 6.25 -16.42 -4.96
C ARG A 102 5.65 -17.68 -4.35
N ARG A 103 6.25 -18.20 -3.27
CA ARG A 103 5.74 -19.40 -2.58
C ARG A 103 4.36 -19.17 -1.97
N LEU A 104 4.10 -17.99 -1.40
CA LEU A 104 2.83 -17.65 -0.78
C LEU A 104 1.72 -17.40 -1.80
N THR A 105 2.03 -16.71 -2.87
CA THR A 105 1.05 -16.32 -3.89
C THR A 105 0.89 -17.31 -5.05
N GLY A 106 1.91 -18.15 -5.30
CA GLY A 106 1.97 -19.01 -6.49
C GLY A 106 2.42 -18.28 -7.76
N ALA A 107 2.87 -17.01 -7.64
CA ALA A 107 3.35 -16.21 -8.74
C ALA A 107 4.68 -16.73 -9.32
N GLU A 108 4.95 -16.45 -10.60
CA GLU A 108 6.24 -16.73 -11.25
C GLU A 108 7.34 -15.82 -10.75
N ALA A 109 7.02 -14.53 -10.56
CA ALA A 109 7.92 -13.52 -10.05
C ALA A 109 7.20 -12.54 -9.11
N ALA A 110 7.99 -11.81 -8.32
CA ALA A 110 7.48 -10.78 -7.42
C ALA A 110 8.49 -9.66 -7.24
N LEU A 111 7.94 -8.52 -6.79
CA LEU A 111 8.72 -7.32 -6.50
C LEU A 111 8.03 -6.58 -5.35
N VAL A 112 8.81 -5.88 -4.52
CA VAL A 112 8.30 -5.14 -3.36
C VAL A 112 8.77 -3.69 -3.45
N VAL A 113 7.83 -2.78 -3.25
CA VAL A 113 8.06 -1.32 -3.23
C VAL A 113 7.50 -0.71 -1.94
N ASN A 114 7.59 0.60 -1.78
CA ASN A 114 7.30 1.30 -0.52
C ASN A 114 5.86 1.13 0.00
N ASN A 115 4.88 1.11 -0.89
CA ASN A 115 3.46 0.95 -0.56
C ASN A 115 2.65 0.55 -1.80
N ASN A 116 1.39 0.17 -1.62
CA ASN A 116 0.53 -0.29 -2.72
C ASN A 116 0.22 0.83 -3.75
N ALA A 117 0.15 2.09 -3.33
CA ALA A 117 0.01 3.21 -4.26
C ALA A 117 1.21 3.30 -5.21
N GLY A 118 2.43 3.14 -4.66
CA GLY A 118 3.66 3.06 -5.45
C GLY A 118 3.71 1.83 -6.35
N ALA A 119 3.19 0.69 -5.90
CA ALA A 119 3.08 -0.52 -6.71
C ALA A 119 2.16 -0.31 -7.93
N MET A 120 0.98 0.27 -7.70
CA MET A 120 0.03 0.62 -8.76
C MET A 120 0.61 1.65 -9.73
N LEU A 121 1.22 2.73 -9.20
CA LEU A 121 1.85 3.76 -10.02
C LEU A 121 2.95 3.16 -10.92
N LEU A 122 3.82 2.32 -10.35
CA LEU A 122 4.89 1.65 -11.09
C LEU A 122 4.33 0.70 -12.16
N ALA A 123 3.33 -0.13 -11.82
CA ALA A 123 2.73 -1.07 -12.76
C ALA A 123 2.07 -0.34 -13.94
N LEU A 124 1.30 0.71 -13.65
CA LEU A 124 0.62 1.50 -14.68
C LEU A 124 1.61 2.28 -15.55
N ALA A 125 2.62 2.92 -14.94
CA ALA A 125 3.64 3.64 -15.71
C ALA A 125 4.46 2.68 -16.60
N ALA A 126 4.89 1.55 -16.08
CA ALA A 126 5.71 0.60 -16.83
C ALA A 126 4.95 -0.13 -17.95
N LEU A 127 3.63 -0.31 -17.84
CA LEU A 127 2.84 -1.11 -18.76
C LEU A 127 1.91 -0.29 -19.65
N ALA A 128 1.53 0.92 -19.23
CA ALA A 128 0.45 1.67 -19.87
C ALA A 128 0.73 3.17 -20.08
N GLU A 129 1.97 3.66 -19.91
CA GLU A 129 2.31 5.07 -20.17
C GLU A 129 1.91 5.47 -21.60
N GLY A 130 1.14 6.55 -21.75
CA GLY A 130 0.60 7.04 -23.02
C GLY A 130 -0.51 6.19 -23.64
N ARG A 131 -0.89 5.07 -23.02
CA ARG A 131 -1.90 4.13 -23.52
C ARG A 131 -3.12 4.06 -22.61
N GLU A 132 -4.13 3.30 -23.02
CA GLU A 132 -5.40 3.17 -22.33
C GLU A 132 -5.39 2.05 -21.30
N VAL A 133 -6.03 2.33 -20.15
CA VAL A 133 -6.34 1.35 -19.09
C VAL A 133 -7.84 1.32 -18.90
N VAL A 134 -8.43 0.15 -19.14
CA VAL A 134 -9.88 -0.05 -19.00
C VAL A 134 -10.19 -0.50 -17.58
N VAL A 135 -11.09 0.21 -16.90
CA VAL A 135 -11.48 -0.07 -15.51
C VAL A 135 -12.99 0.21 -15.30
N SER A 136 -13.62 -0.53 -14.41
CA SER A 136 -15.03 -0.29 -14.06
C SER A 136 -15.20 1.05 -13.36
N ARG A 137 -16.24 1.81 -13.75
CA ARG A 137 -16.61 3.04 -13.06
C ARG A 137 -16.94 2.82 -11.58
N GLY A 138 -17.51 1.67 -11.23
CA GLY A 138 -17.77 1.27 -9.84
C GLY A 138 -16.51 0.98 -9.01
N GLU A 139 -15.35 0.90 -9.65
CA GLU A 139 -14.03 0.63 -9.02
C GLU A 139 -13.13 1.87 -8.93
N LEU A 140 -13.63 3.04 -9.37
CA LEU A 140 -12.94 4.33 -9.24
C LEU A 140 -13.12 4.86 -7.82
N ILE A 141 -12.41 4.26 -6.90
CA ILE A 141 -12.58 4.46 -5.45
C ILE A 141 -11.58 5.47 -4.89
N GLU A 142 -11.95 6.05 -3.74
CA GLU A 142 -11.04 6.79 -2.87
C GLU A 142 -10.74 5.97 -1.62
N ILE A 143 -9.46 5.81 -1.29
CA ILE A 143 -8.99 5.07 -0.13
C ILE A 143 -8.18 6.00 0.78
N GLY A 144 -8.59 6.11 2.06
CA GLY A 144 -7.91 6.95 3.04
C GLY A 144 -7.91 8.44 2.67
N ASP A 145 -6.86 9.15 3.06
CA ASP A 145 -6.77 10.61 2.93
C ASP A 145 -6.48 11.07 1.48
N GLY A 146 -7.46 10.90 0.59
CA GLY A 146 -7.40 11.43 -0.77
C GLY A 146 -6.63 10.59 -1.79
N PHE A 147 -6.33 9.32 -1.51
CA PHE A 147 -5.83 8.40 -2.53
C PHE A 147 -6.96 7.97 -3.45
N ARG A 148 -6.94 8.42 -4.70
CA ARG A 148 -7.95 8.12 -5.73
C ARG A 148 -7.35 7.35 -6.88
N ILE A 149 -8.01 6.29 -7.32
CA ILE A 149 -7.58 5.50 -8.48
C ILE A 149 -7.44 6.36 -9.74
N PRO A 150 -8.37 7.28 -10.09
CA PRO A 150 -8.19 8.16 -11.24
C PRO A 150 -6.92 9.03 -11.18
N ASP A 151 -6.58 9.55 -9.99
CA ASP A 151 -5.40 10.41 -9.82
C ASP A 151 -4.09 9.59 -10.01
N VAL A 152 -4.07 8.34 -9.59
CA VAL A 152 -2.92 7.44 -9.80
C VAL A 152 -2.77 7.12 -11.29
N LEU A 153 -3.86 6.79 -11.97
CA LEU A 153 -3.87 6.56 -13.42
C LEU A 153 -3.34 7.78 -14.16
N GLN A 154 -3.85 8.97 -13.87
CA GLN A 154 -3.38 10.21 -14.50
C GLN A 154 -1.88 10.46 -14.26
N ARG A 155 -1.41 10.24 -13.02
CA ARG A 155 0.01 10.44 -12.65
C ARG A 155 0.95 9.40 -13.23
N SER A 156 0.45 8.21 -13.56
CA SER A 156 1.24 7.18 -14.24
C SER A 156 1.47 7.45 -15.72
N GLY A 157 0.81 8.46 -16.28
CA GLY A 157 0.81 8.73 -17.72
C GLY A 157 -0.18 7.86 -18.52
N ALA A 158 -0.90 6.95 -17.87
CA ALA A 158 -1.93 6.13 -18.51
C ALA A 158 -3.22 6.94 -18.77
N ARG A 159 -3.95 6.59 -19.80
CA ARG A 159 -5.26 7.15 -20.10
C ARG A 159 -6.36 6.26 -19.56
N LEU A 160 -7.20 6.83 -18.68
CA LEU A 160 -8.33 6.15 -18.08
C LEU A 160 -9.44 5.94 -19.11
N VAL A 161 -9.92 4.71 -19.25
CA VAL A 161 -11.13 4.34 -19.99
C VAL A 161 -12.12 3.70 -19.02
N GLU A 162 -13.15 4.46 -18.65
CA GLU A 162 -14.19 4.01 -17.71
C GLU A 162 -15.24 3.17 -18.43
N VAL A 163 -15.64 2.03 -17.86
CA VAL A 163 -16.68 1.16 -18.39
C VAL A 163 -17.80 0.90 -17.40
N GLY A 164 -18.96 0.58 -17.92
CA GLY A 164 -20.17 0.32 -17.11
C GLY A 164 -20.70 1.56 -16.40
N THR A 165 -21.36 1.35 -15.28
CA THR A 165 -21.96 2.38 -14.42
C THR A 165 -21.51 2.20 -12.99
N THR A 166 -21.90 3.10 -12.08
CA THR A 166 -21.54 3.06 -10.65
C THR A 166 -21.88 1.73 -9.99
N ASN A 167 -23.03 1.13 -10.36
CA ASN A 167 -23.55 -0.09 -9.70
C ASN A 167 -23.58 -1.32 -10.62
N ARG A 168 -23.34 -1.16 -11.93
CA ARG A 168 -23.40 -2.26 -12.88
C ARG A 168 -22.30 -2.17 -13.93
N THR A 169 -21.50 -3.21 -13.99
CA THR A 169 -20.48 -3.40 -15.03
C THR A 169 -20.45 -4.87 -15.44
N ARG A 170 -20.31 -5.13 -16.72
CA ARG A 170 -20.26 -6.47 -17.30
C ARG A 170 -18.93 -6.70 -18.02
N ALA A 171 -18.55 -7.96 -18.19
CA ALA A 171 -17.38 -8.29 -19.00
C ALA A 171 -17.51 -7.80 -20.46
N SER A 172 -18.74 -7.72 -21.00
CA SER A 172 -19.00 -7.13 -22.31
C SER A 172 -18.69 -5.65 -22.41
N ASP A 173 -18.80 -4.90 -21.31
CA ASP A 173 -18.48 -3.48 -21.28
C ASP A 173 -16.95 -3.28 -21.42
N TYR A 174 -16.16 -4.12 -20.75
CA TYR A 174 -14.71 -4.16 -20.93
C TYR A 174 -14.34 -4.56 -22.37
N ASP A 175 -14.94 -5.63 -22.89
CA ASP A 175 -14.64 -6.14 -24.25
C ASP A 175 -14.93 -5.13 -25.35
N ALA A 176 -16.04 -4.37 -25.21
CA ALA A 176 -16.45 -3.33 -26.16
C ALA A 176 -15.55 -2.08 -26.09
N ALA A 177 -14.91 -1.81 -24.95
CA ALA A 177 -14.06 -0.64 -24.78
C ALA A 177 -12.61 -0.85 -25.22
N VAL A 178 -12.20 -2.09 -25.47
CA VAL A 178 -10.82 -2.40 -25.93
C VAL A 178 -10.59 -1.86 -27.34
N THR A 179 -9.53 -1.08 -27.49
CA THR A 179 -9.01 -0.54 -28.75
C THR A 179 -7.56 -0.98 -28.97
N ASP A 180 -6.95 -0.62 -30.09
CA ASP A 180 -5.52 -0.85 -30.36
C ASP A 180 -4.62 -0.06 -29.42
N GLU A 181 -5.16 1.01 -28.79
CA GLU A 181 -4.46 1.83 -27.80
C GLU A 181 -4.52 1.24 -26.38
N THR A 182 -5.38 0.23 -26.15
CA THR A 182 -5.51 -0.38 -24.82
C THR A 182 -4.25 -1.14 -24.44
N ALA A 183 -3.71 -0.89 -23.24
CA ALA A 183 -2.51 -1.54 -22.73
C ALA A 183 -2.82 -2.66 -21.73
N LEU A 184 -3.85 -2.47 -20.87
CA LEU A 184 -4.24 -3.47 -19.89
C LEU A 184 -5.68 -3.29 -19.42
N LEU A 185 -6.24 -4.34 -18.83
CA LEU A 185 -7.46 -4.28 -18.04
C LEU A 185 -7.10 -4.19 -16.56
N LEU A 186 -7.76 -3.28 -15.85
CA LEU A 186 -7.57 -3.07 -14.41
C LEU A 186 -8.85 -3.47 -13.66
N ARG A 187 -8.67 -4.24 -12.60
CA ARG A 187 -9.68 -4.48 -11.58
C ARG A 187 -9.19 -3.94 -10.25
N VAL A 188 -10.07 -3.27 -9.48
CA VAL A 188 -9.77 -2.75 -8.15
C VAL A 188 -10.77 -3.29 -7.15
N HIS A 189 -10.29 -4.00 -6.14
CA HIS A 189 -11.13 -4.56 -5.09
C HIS A 189 -11.67 -3.45 -4.17
N GLN A 190 -13.00 -3.49 -3.90
CA GLN A 190 -13.69 -2.54 -3.02
C GLN A 190 -13.49 -2.91 -1.55
N SER A 191 -12.29 -2.63 -1.01
CA SER A 191 -11.86 -3.08 0.32
C SER A 191 -12.47 -2.30 1.50
N ASN A 192 -13.08 -1.12 1.27
CA ASN A 192 -13.52 -0.21 2.33
C ASN A 192 -15.00 0.21 2.25
N PHE A 193 -15.75 -0.26 1.26
CA PHE A 193 -17.18 -0.03 1.13
C PHE A 193 -17.85 -1.18 0.37
N ARG A 194 -19.17 -1.22 0.41
CA ARG A 194 -19.99 -2.16 -0.38
C ARG A 194 -21.11 -1.43 -1.07
N VAL A 195 -21.38 -1.80 -2.31
CA VAL A 195 -22.57 -1.36 -3.04
C VAL A 195 -23.64 -2.43 -2.88
N VAL A 196 -24.82 -2.04 -2.35
CA VAL A 196 -25.95 -2.94 -2.07
C VAL A 196 -27.13 -2.57 -2.91
N GLY A 197 -27.87 -3.57 -3.38
CA GLY A 197 -29.08 -3.40 -4.19
C GLY A 197 -28.94 -3.99 -5.59
N PHE A 198 -29.36 -3.26 -6.63
CA PHE A 198 -29.26 -3.71 -8.02
C PHE A 198 -27.83 -3.54 -8.55
N THR A 199 -26.95 -4.45 -8.17
CA THR A 199 -25.53 -4.43 -8.52
C THR A 199 -25.15 -5.60 -9.42
N GLU A 200 -24.14 -5.40 -10.27
CA GLU A 200 -23.58 -6.43 -11.12
C GLU A 200 -22.09 -6.10 -11.37
N GLN A 201 -21.21 -7.04 -11.12
CA GLN A 201 -19.79 -6.92 -11.40
C GLN A 201 -19.29 -8.20 -12.07
N PRO A 202 -18.40 -8.10 -13.08
CA PRO A 202 -17.82 -9.28 -13.69
C PRO A 202 -16.92 -10.00 -12.69
N SER A 203 -16.95 -11.32 -12.71
CA SER A 203 -15.96 -12.13 -11.98
C SER A 203 -14.57 -11.93 -12.59
N LEU A 204 -13.53 -12.20 -11.78
CA LEU A 204 -12.17 -12.14 -12.27
C LEU A 204 -11.93 -13.09 -13.46
N LYS A 205 -12.56 -14.28 -13.42
CA LYS A 205 -12.49 -15.27 -14.54
C LYS A 205 -13.07 -14.73 -15.84
N GLU A 206 -14.18 -13.99 -15.78
CA GLU A 206 -14.78 -13.35 -16.95
C GLU A 206 -13.87 -12.27 -17.52
N LEU A 207 -13.27 -11.43 -16.67
CA LEU A 207 -12.27 -10.42 -17.08
C LEU A 207 -11.02 -11.06 -17.67
N ALA A 208 -10.50 -12.12 -17.05
CA ALA A 208 -9.36 -12.87 -17.55
C ALA A 208 -9.65 -13.51 -18.93
N ALA A 209 -10.89 -13.93 -19.16
CA ALA A 209 -11.30 -14.42 -20.47
C ALA A 209 -11.31 -13.31 -21.53
N VAL A 210 -11.76 -12.10 -21.19
CA VAL A 210 -11.69 -10.92 -22.06
C VAL A 210 -10.21 -10.57 -22.33
N ALA A 211 -9.39 -10.44 -21.31
CA ALA A 211 -7.97 -10.11 -21.41
C ALA A 211 -7.23 -11.05 -22.36
N ARG A 212 -7.40 -12.36 -22.17
CA ARG A 212 -6.81 -13.40 -23.03
C ARG A 212 -7.25 -13.31 -24.48
N ARG A 213 -8.55 -13.10 -24.75
CA ARG A 213 -9.05 -12.95 -26.14
C ARG A 213 -8.46 -11.74 -26.84
N ARG A 214 -8.20 -10.68 -26.09
CA ARG A 214 -7.66 -9.41 -26.59
C ARG A 214 -6.13 -9.34 -26.55
N GLY A 215 -5.46 -10.34 -25.96
CA GLY A 215 -3.99 -10.35 -25.82
C GLY A 215 -3.49 -9.26 -24.85
N LEU A 216 -4.28 -8.89 -23.85
CA LEU A 216 -3.98 -7.85 -22.88
C LEU A 216 -3.69 -8.43 -21.50
N PRO A 217 -2.79 -7.84 -20.71
CA PRO A 217 -2.63 -8.21 -19.31
C PRO A 217 -3.81 -7.75 -18.46
N LEU A 218 -4.14 -8.54 -17.42
CA LEU A 218 -5.10 -8.21 -16.37
C LEU A 218 -4.36 -7.94 -15.06
N LEU A 219 -4.47 -6.71 -14.56
CA LEU A 219 -3.96 -6.30 -13.25
C LEU A 219 -5.11 -6.27 -12.24
N ASP A 220 -4.96 -6.98 -11.12
CA ASP A 220 -5.91 -7.04 -10.02
C ASP A 220 -5.34 -6.36 -8.76
N ASP A 221 -5.86 -5.18 -8.40
CA ASP A 221 -5.50 -4.48 -7.17
C ASP A 221 -6.36 -4.98 -6.01
N LEU A 222 -5.79 -5.83 -5.18
CA LEU A 222 -6.45 -6.44 -4.02
C LEU A 222 -6.47 -5.54 -2.79
N GLY A 223 -5.52 -4.64 -2.68
CA GLY A 223 -5.39 -3.72 -1.56
C GLY A 223 -5.04 -4.36 -0.21
N SER A 224 -5.70 -5.44 0.20
CA SER A 224 -5.65 -5.98 1.58
C SER A 224 -4.51 -6.97 1.85
N GLY A 225 -4.12 -7.77 0.88
CA GLY A 225 -3.04 -8.76 1.00
C GLY A 225 -3.39 -9.98 1.85
N ALA A 226 -4.63 -10.43 1.85
CA ALA A 226 -5.04 -11.67 2.51
C ALA A 226 -4.29 -12.87 1.92
N LEU A 227 -3.76 -13.74 2.79
CA LEU A 227 -3.09 -15.00 2.42
C LEU A 227 -3.95 -16.23 2.67
N VAL A 228 -5.02 -16.08 3.42
CA VAL A 228 -6.00 -17.12 3.75
C VAL A 228 -7.38 -16.64 3.35
N ASP A 229 -8.27 -17.59 3.08
CA ASP A 229 -9.66 -17.27 2.75
C ASP A 229 -10.34 -16.62 3.95
N LEU A 230 -10.58 -15.34 3.84
CA LEU A 230 -11.43 -14.58 4.73
C LEU A 230 -12.67 -14.20 3.91
N ALA A 231 -13.84 -14.39 4.48
CA ALA A 231 -15.10 -14.07 3.79
C ALA A 231 -15.00 -12.69 3.13
N ASP A 232 -15.28 -12.61 1.84
CA ASP A 232 -15.28 -11.40 1.01
C ASP A 232 -13.91 -10.78 0.69
N GLU A 233 -12.78 -11.36 1.15
CA GLU A 233 -11.45 -10.85 0.87
C GLU A 233 -10.69 -11.77 -0.12
N PRO A 234 -10.44 -11.31 -1.35
CA PRO A 234 -9.70 -12.11 -2.33
C PRO A 234 -8.24 -12.30 -1.91
N THR A 235 -7.71 -13.48 -2.15
CA THR A 235 -6.28 -13.76 -1.94
C THR A 235 -5.49 -13.59 -3.24
N ALA A 236 -4.22 -13.19 -3.13
CA ALA A 236 -3.36 -13.08 -4.30
C ALA A 236 -3.24 -14.42 -5.08
N ARG A 237 -3.22 -15.55 -4.35
CA ARG A 237 -3.20 -16.88 -4.96
C ARG A 237 -4.48 -17.18 -5.75
N ALA A 238 -5.64 -16.87 -5.20
CA ALA A 238 -6.92 -17.06 -5.89
C ALA A 238 -6.98 -16.22 -7.15
N SER A 239 -6.62 -14.93 -7.08
CA SER A 239 -6.63 -14.03 -8.23
C SER A 239 -5.72 -14.50 -9.37
N LEU A 240 -4.49 -14.92 -9.05
CA LEU A 240 -3.58 -15.48 -10.06
C LEU A 240 -4.12 -16.80 -10.66
N THR A 241 -4.71 -17.66 -9.83
CA THR A 241 -5.33 -18.92 -10.29
C THR A 241 -6.55 -18.68 -11.18
N GLU A 242 -7.31 -17.62 -10.92
CA GLU A 242 -8.46 -17.20 -11.71
C GLU A 242 -8.08 -16.49 -13.02
N GLY A 243 -6.82 -16.12 -13.18
CA GLY A 243 -6.24 -15.66 -14.44
C GLY A 243 -5.84 -14.18 -14.46
N ALA A 244 -5.64 -13.55 -13.31
CA ALA A 244 -4.91 -12.28 -13.26
C ALA A 244 -3.45 -12.52 -13.65
N ASP A 245 -2.88 -11.65 -14.49
CA ASP A 245 -1.47 -11.69 -14.86
C ASP A 245 -0.58 -11.04 -13.82
N LEU A 246 -1.10 -10.02 -13.15
CA LEU A 246 -0.47 -9.33 -12.02
C LEU A 246 -1.48 -9.08 -10.91
N VAL A 247 -1.02 -9.16 -9.67
CA VAL A 247 -1.73 -8.70 -8.48
C VAL A 247 -0.91 -7.68 -7.72
N CYS A 248 -1.59 -6.67 -7.13
CA CYS A 248 -0.98 -5.69 -6.24
C CYS A 248 -1.67 -5.71 -4.87
N PHE A 249 -0.93 -5.55 -3.78
CA PHE A 249 -1.49 -5.47 -2.43
C PHE A 249 -0.54 -4.84 -1.41
N SER A 250 -1.11 -4.38 -0.29
CA SER A 250 -0.38 -3.75 0.82
C SER A 250 0.20 -4.79 1.77
N GLY A 251 1.39 -4.52 2.32
CA GLY A 251 2.02 -5.36 3.34
C GLY A 251 1.46 -5.18 4.74
N ASP A 252 0.96 -4.00 5.08
CA ASP A 252 0.58 -3.58 6.44
C ASP A 252 -0.93 -3.69 6.76
N LYS A 253 -1.65 -4.46 5.95
CA LYS A 253 -3.06 -4.79 6.18
C LYS A 253 -3.20 -6.26 6.58
N LEU A 254 -3.98 -7.06 5.85
CA LEU A 254 -4.23 -8.46 6.19
C LEU A 254 -3.01 -9.38 6.05
N LEU A 255 -2.00 -8.97 5.29
CA LEU A 255 -0.71 -9.66 5.31
C LEU A 255 -0.03 -9.61 6.68
N GLY A 256 -0.27 -8.58 7.49
CA GLY A 256 0.30 -8.45 8.84
C GLY A 256 1.78 -8.10 8.86
N GLY A 257 2.31 -7.54 7.80
CA GLY A 257 3.70 -7.09 7.64
C GLY A 257 3.89 -5.59 7.84
N PRO A 258 5.08 -5.06 7.53
CA PRO A 258 5.32 -3.62 7.47
C PRO A 258 4.63 -3.00 6.24
N GLN A 259 4.55 -1.67 6.22
CA GLN A 259 4.08 -0.97 5.02
C GLN A 259 4.96 -1.32 3.83
N ALA A 260 4.33 -1.88 2.82
CA ALA A 260 4.94 -2.24 1.55
C ALA A 260 3.86 -2.31 0.47
N GLY A 261 4.26 -2.14 -0.79
CA GLY A 261 3.49 -2.53 -1.96
C GLY A 261 4.09 -3.78 -2.56
N ILE A 262 3.31 -4.81 -2.73
CA ILE A 262 3.76 -6.08 -3.29
C ILE A 262 3.11 -6.25 -4.66
N VAL A 263 3.92 -6.51 -5.67
CA VAL A 263 3.46 -6.89 -7.01
C VAL A 263 3.91 -8.32 -7.27
N ALA A 264 3.00 -9.19 -7.67
CA ALA A 264 3.30 -10.57 -7.96
C ALA A 264 2.54 -11.04 -9.21
N GLY A 265 3.15 -11.91 -10.02
CA GLY A 265 2.50 -12.45 -11.21
C GLY A 265 3.49 -12.95 -12.25
N ALA A 266 3.17 -12.74 -13.53
CA ALA A 266 3.94 -13.19 -14.68
C ALA A 266 5.36 -12.58 -14.71
N SER A 267 6.37 -13.40 -14.91
CA SER A 267 7.76 -12.97 -14.79
C SER A 267 8.15 -11.91 -15.84
N GLU A 268 7.59 -11.99 -17.04
CA GLU A 268 7.82 -11.00 -18.09
C GLU A 268 7.32 -9.59 -17.69
N LEU A 269 6.15 -9.51 -17.07
CA LEU A 269 5.59 -8.23 -16.61
C LEU A 269 6.38 -7.69 -15.43
N ILE A 270 6.72 -8.52 -14.45
CA ILE A 270 7.55 -8.11 -13.31
C ILE A 270 8.92 -7.60 -13.78
N GLU A 271 9.51 -8.19 -14.80
CA GLU A 271 10.79 -7.73 -15.34
C GLU A 271 10.68 -6.36 -16.04
N LYS A 272 9.55 -6.06 -16.72
CA LYS A 272 9.27 -4.72 -17.23
C LYS A 272 9.21 -3.68 -16.10
N LEU A 273 8.54 -4.01 -14.99
CA LEU A 273 8.48 -3.14 -13.81
C LEU A 273 9.87 -2.92 -13.19
N ARG A 274 10.69 -3.94 -13.10
CA ARG A 274 12.06 -3.84 -12.56
C ARG A 274 12.97 -2.92 -13.36
N ARG A 275 12.76 -2.82 -14.66
CA ARG A 275 13.54 -1.96 -15.57
C ARG A 275 13.06 -0.52 -15.60
N HIS A 276 11.90 -0.24 -15.05
CA HIS A 276 11.33 1.09 -15.08
C HIS A 276 12.07 2.04 -14.12
N PRO A 277 12.35 3.32 -14.52
CA PRO A 277 13.08 4.28 -13.68
C PRO A 277 12.47 4.56 -12.30
N LEU A 278 11.19 4.31 -12.10
CA LEU A 278 10.50 4.46 -10.80
C LEU A 278 10.77 3.30 -9.83
N HIS A 279 11.36 2.18 -10.30
CA HIS A 279 11.80 1.07 -9.44
C HIS A 279 13.21 1.37 -8.91
#